data_277979e6711ff7f1a4f5835b6ddda57e
#
_entry.id   277979e6711ff7f1a4f5835b6ddda57e
#
_cell.length_a   1.000
_cell.length_b   1.000
_cell.length_c   1.000
_cell.angle_alpha   90.00
_cell.angle_beta   90.00
_cell.angle_gamma   90.00
#
_symmetry.space_group_name_H-M   'P 1'
#
loop_
_entity.id
_entity.type
_entity.pdbx_description
1 polymer ?
#
loop_
_entity_poly.entity_id
_entity_poly.type
_entity_poly.pdbx_seq_one_letter_code
_entity_poly.pdbx_strand_id
1 'polypeptide(L)'
;MEAQIKRNITLFLAGKLTAVLGSSIYGFAIGLYILAETGSSLNFAITLILSALPRILLSPVAGALSDRWDRKKIIIISDFACAVWLIAILLLYLFATQEIWLLYTATAVLSILNTFYSAAVTSAIYNMVGPDTLQKAMSLNQAAVSSSAILGPVLGGVFFGIFHLSIFMLINIIAFIVSGITSLLIQYNLFAEKKERPGENGMIYDLKMGVSYVKNQPFIKNLIIISIWLNFWFAVFPVAMPYLVLTVREMSSLHLGIIEGAFSVGMLIMSVVLSARPEVKRKEVTIFGGVMAMSLIIALLGLPNFPGLMSISNSIMFPFLIGMVLLLSSVIMVVNIPVMVLLQKGTPDAYRGRVMSLLETGASAMTPLGFIFFGFLLEKLPVWILMAACGGCILVLILYHLQKRTFIQLLRDADQPKTEISPQV
;
A
#
# COMPACT_ATOMS: atom_id res chain seq x y z
N MET A 1 18.93 -22.51 -21.29
CA MET A 1 18.38 -21.19 -20.96
C MET A 1 16.97 -21.28 -20.39
N GLU A 2 15.99 -21.89 -21.07
CA GLU A 2 14.60 -22.01 -20.60
C GLU A 2 14.46 -22.69 -19.22
N ALA A 3 15.17 -23.81 -18.99
CA ALA A 3 15.20 -24.47 -17.69
C ALA A 3 15.75 -23.59 -16.57
N GLN A 4 16.72 -22.72 -16.86
CA GLN A 4 17.29 -21.77 -15.90
C GLN A 4 16.29 -20.66 -15.56
N ILE A 5 15.58 -20.14 -16.57
CA ILE A 5 14.53 -19.14 -16.38
C ILE A 5 13.41 -19.72 -15.52
N LYS A 6 12.94 -20.93 -15.83
CA LYS A 6 11.90 -21.60 -15.04
C LYS A 6 12.33 -21.81 -13.58
N ARG A 7 13.57 -22.26 -13.36
CA ARG A 7 14.16 -22.40 -12.01
C ARG A 7 14.20 -21.05 -11.28
N ASN A 8 14.67 -20.00 -11.94
CA ASN A 8 14.75 -18.66 -11.36
C ASN A 8 13.36 -18.15 -10.95
N ILE A 9 12.35 -18.29 -11.82
CA ILE A 9 10.97 -17.90 -11.51
C ILE A 9 10.44 -18.67 -10.31
N THR A 10 10.65 -19.99 -10.25
CA THR A 10 10.17 -20.81 -9.14
C THR A 10 10.83 -20.44 -7.81
N LEU A 11 12.16 -20.26 -7.80
CA LEU A 11 12.90 -19.85 -6.60
C LEU A 11 12.50 -18.44 -6.16
N PHE A 12 12.36 -17.52 -7.13
CA PHE A 12 11.91 -16.15 -6.87
C PHE A 12 10.52 -16.10 -6.22
N LEU A 13 9.57 -16.86 -6.78
CA LEU A 13 8.21 -16.91 -6.24
C LEU A 13 8.17 -17.54 -4.86
N ALA A 14 8.89 -18.63 -4.65
CA ALA A 14 8.95 -19.28 -3.35
C ALA A 14 9.49 -18.33 -2.27
N GLY A 15 10.64 -17.68 -2.53
CA GLY A 15 11.24 -16.71 -1.62
C GLY A 15 10.34 -15.48 -1.42
N LYS A 16 9.84 -14.90 -2.52
CA LYS A 16 8.99 -13.71 -2.47
C LYS A 16 7.69 -13.95 -1.72
N LEU A 17 6.97 -15.03 -2.03
CA LEU A 17 5.72 -15.38 -1.35
C LEU A 17 5.95 -15.59 0.14
N THR A 18 6.99 -16.33 0.50
CA THR A 18 7.34 -16.62 1.91
C THR A 18 7.65 -15.32 2.65
N ALA A 19 8.52 -14.45 2.11
CA ALA A 19 8.90 -13.19 2.76
C ALA A 19 7.73 -12.23 2.89
N VAL A 20 6.93 -12.04 1.84
CA VAL A 20 5.80 -11.08 1.86
C VAL A 20 4.69 -11.58 2.76
N LEU A 21 4.37 -12.89 2.72
CA LEU A 21 3.35 -13.47 3.59
C LEU A 21 3.79 -13.43 5.06
N GLY A 22 5.02 -13.83 5.38
CA GLY A 22 5.58 -13.76 6.72
C GLY A 22 5.56 -12.32 7.27
N SER A 23 5.98 -11.35 6.46
CA SER A 23 5.96 -9.93 6.83
C SER A 23 4.53 -9.38 6.99
N SER A 24 3.58 -9.85 6.19
CA SER A 24 2.18 -9.44 6.30
C SER A 24 1.52 -9.98 7.56
N ILE A 25 1.75 -11.26 7.90
CA ILE A 25 1.30 -11.88 9.14
C ILE A 25 1.91 -11.17 10.36
N TYR A 26 3.23 -10.94 10.35
CA TYR A 26 3.95 -10.26 11.42
C TYR A 26 3.49 -8.81 11.59
N GLY A 27 3.38 -8.06 10.48
CA GLY A 27 2.95 -6.65 10.51
C GLY A 27 1.55 -6.49 11.07
N PHE A 28 0.64 -7.40 10.75
CA PHE A 28 -0.70 -7.43 11.33
C PHE A 28 -0.65 -7.75 12.84
N ALA A 29 0.09 -8.80 13.24
CA ALA A 29 0.18 -9.22 14.63
C ALA A 29 0.83 -8.17 15.54
N ILE A 30 1.89 -7.48 15.09
CA ILE A 30 2.56 -6.45 15.89
C ILE A 30 1.65 -5.22 16.11
N GLY A 31 0.89 -4.81 15.09
CA GLY A 31 -0.10 -3.75 15.23
C GLY A 31 -1.17 -4.11 16.26
N LEU A 32 -1.74 -5.32 16.17
CA LEU A 32 -2.72 -5.81 17.14
C LEU A 32 -2.17 -5.90 18.54
N TYR A 33 -0.94 -6.41 18.70
CA TYR A 33 -0.30 -6.54 20.01
C TYR A 33 -0.15 -5.17 20.68
N ILE A 34 0.36 -4.17 19.95
CA ILE A 34 0.50 -2.81 20.49
C ILE A 34 -0.85 -2.20 20.86
N LEU A 35 -1.88 -2.42 20.05
CA LEU A 35 -3.22 -1.94 20.35
C LEU A 35 -3.81 -2.65 21.58
N ALA A 36 -3.65 -3.96 21.69
CA ALA A 36 -4.15 -4.76 22.81
C ALA A 36 -3.45 -4.42 24.13
N GLU A 37 -2.12 -4.29 24.14
CA GLU A 37 -1.33 -3.96 25.32
C GLU A 37 -1.54 -2.54 25.83
N THR A 38 -1.73 -1.58 24.91
CA THR A 38 -1.80 -0.16 25.28
C THR A 38 -3.21 0.39 25.36
N GLY A 39 -4.18 -0.24 24.69
CA GLY A 39 -5.51 0.32 24.47
C GLY A 39 -5.50 1.63 23.66
N SER A 40 -4.34 2.09 23.19
CA SER A 40 -4.14 3.41 22.57
C SER A 40 -4.13 3.30 21.04
N SER A 41 -5.10 3.97 20.43
CA SER A 41 -5.14 4.15 18.97
C SER A 41 -3.96 4.96 18.44
N LEU A 42 -3.39 5.85 19.27
CA LEU A 42 -2.19 6.62 18.89
C LEU A 42 -0.96 5.71 18.82
N ASN A 43 -0.74 4.81 19.78
CA ASN A 43 0.36 3.85 19.73
C ASN A 43 0.26 2.91 18.52
N PHE A 44 -0.95 2.48 18.19
CA PHE A 44 -1.19 1.73 16.95
C PHE A 44 -0.88 2.56 15.71
N ALA A 45 -1.31 3.83 15.65
CA ALA A 45 -1.02 4.74 14.54
C ALA A 45 0.48 4.98 14.36
N ILE A 46 1.26 5.10 15.44
CA ILE A 46 2.73 5.19 15.39
C ILE A 46 3.33 3.97 14.67
N THR A 47 2.82 2.77 14.92
CA THR A 47 3.27 1.56 14.22
C THR A 47 3.05 1.65 12.71
N LEU A 48 1.87 2.15 12.28
CA LEU A 48 1.57 2.38 10.88
C LEU A 48 2.51 3.42 10.24
N ILE A 49 2.83 4.47 10.98
CA ILE A 49 3.78 5.51 10.52
C ILE A 49 5.17 4.92 10.33
N LEU A 50 5.66 4.17 11.31
CA LEU A 50 6.98 3.55 11.26
C LEU A 50 7.10 2.50 10.15
N SER A 51 5.98 1.91 9.72
CA SER A 51 5.94 1.02 8.56
C SER A 51 5.91 1.76 7.22
N ALA A 52 5.28 2.95 7.15
CA ALA A 52 5.05 3.67 5.90
C ALA A 52 6.06 4.80 5.64
N LEU A 53 6.39 5.59 6.65
CA LEU A 53 7.21 6.79 6.50
C LEU A 53 8.64 6.50 6.00
N PRO A 54 9.38 5.49 6.54
CA PRO A 54 10.70 5.16 6.02
C PRO A 54 10.64 4.78 4.53
N ARG A 55 9.63 4.02 4.13
CA ARG A 55 9.42 3.63 2.74
C ARG A 55 9.22 4.84 1.84
N ILE A 56 8.39 5.81 2.23
CA ILE A 56 8.11 7.02 1.45
C ILE A 56 9.38 7.87 1.30
N LEU A 57 10.12 8.07 2.39
CA LEU A 57 11.31 8.93 2.39
C LEU A 57 12.51 8.29 1.67
N LEU A 58 12.69 6.97 1.82
CA LEU A 58 13.87 6.28 1.32
C LEU A 58 13.68 5.62 -0.06
N SER A 59 12.44 5.51 -0.55
CA SER A 59 12.16 4.89 -1.85
C SER A 59 12.96 5.51 -3.01
N PRO A 60 13.13 6.86 -3.12
CA PRO A 60 13.96 7.44 -4.16
C PRO A 60 15.46 7.08 -4.02
N VAL A 61 15.95 7.05 -2.78
CA VAL A 61 17.34 6.68 -2.48
C VAL A 61 17.59 5.20 -2.79
N ALA A 62 16.66 4.34 -2.39
CA ALA A 62 16.70 2.91 -2.66
C ALA A 62 16.68 2.59 -4.16
N GLY A 63 15.86 3.31 -4.94
CA GLY A 63 15.85 3.23 -6.40
C GLY A 63 17.21 3.58 -6.99
N ALA A 64 17.76 4.75 -6.64
CA ALA A 64 19.06 5.20 -7.13
C ALA A 64 20.21 4.25 -6.76
N LEU A 65 20.16 3.68 -5.55
CA LEU A 65 21.15 2.72 -5.08
C LEU A 65 21.05 1.38 -5.83
N SER A 66 19.83 0.90 -6.10
CA SER A 66 19.58 -0.33 -6.86
C SER A 66 20.05 -0.24 -8.32
N ASP A 67 20.19 0.99 -8.84
CA ASP A 67 20.73 1.21 -10.17
C ASP A 67 22.27 1.22 -10.21
N ARG A 68 22.92 1.58 -9.11
CA ARG A 68 24.39 1.69 -9.01
C ARG A 68 25.05 0.44 -8.47
N TRP A 69 24.42 -0.24 -7.52
CA TRP A 69 24.96 -1.39 -6.83
C TRP A 69 24.47 -2.71 -7.45
N ASP A 70 25.13 -3.81 -7.05
CA ASP A 70 24.72 -5.15 -7.43
C ASP A 70 23.37 -5.50 -6.78
N ARG A 71 22.33 -5.61 -7.60
CA ARG A 71 20.96 -5.88 -7.17
C ARG A 71 20.85 -7.18 -6.38
N LYS A 72 21.60 -8.23 -6.81
CA LYS A 72 21.64 -9.51 -6.07
C LYS A 72 22.15 -9.32 -4.65
N LYS A 73 23.24 -8.54 -4.48
CA LYS A 73 23.80 -8.26 -3.15
C LYS A 73 22.82 -7.49 -2.28
N ILE A 74 22.14 -6.45 -2.83
CA ILE A 74 21.15 -5.69 -2.08
C ILE A 74 20.02 -6.61 -1.59
N ILE A 75 19.46 -7.46 -2.45
CA ILE A 75 18.37 -8.39 -2.11
C ILE A 75 18.81 -9.34 -0.98
N ILE A 76 19.96 -10.01 -1.13
CA ILE A 76 20.46 -10.99 -0.16
C ILE A 76 20.77 -10.32 1.17
N ILE A 77 21.49 -9.18 1.14
CA ILE A 77 21.87 -8.45 2.36
C ILE A 77 20.61 -7.96 3.08
N SER A 78 19.61 -7.45 2.36
CA SER A 78 18.37 -6.98 2.98
C SER A 78 17.61 -8.12 3.67
N ASP A 79 17.46 -9.28 3.02
CA ASP A 79 16.76 -10.44 3.60
C ASP A 79 17.47 -10.93 4.88
N PHE A 80 18.79 -11.16 4.82
CA PHE A 80 19.54 -11.61 6.00
C PHE A 80 19.64 -10.54 7.09
N ALA A 81 19.74 -9.25 6.73
CA ALA A 81 19.71 -8.17 7.70
C ALA A 81 18.35 -8.09 8.41
N CYS A 82 17.22 -8.30 7.71
CA CYS A 82 15.91 -8.42 8.33
C CYS A 82 15.85 -9.59 9.32
N ALA A 83 16.37 -10.77 8.93
CA ALA A 83 16.39 -11.92 9.80
C ALA A 83 17.24 -11.69 11.05
N VAL A 84 18.48 -11.20 10.89
CA VAL A 84 19.41 -10.90 11.99
C VAL A 84 18.83 -9.85 12.93
N TRP A 85 18.23 -8.78 12.37
CA TRP A 85 17.59 -7.74 13.17
C TRP A 85 16.43 -8.30 14.00
N LEU A 86 15.54 -9.09 13.38
CA LEU A 86 14.44 -9.71 14.12
C LEU A 86 14.89 -10.73 15.16
N ILE A 87 15.98 -11.46 14.92
CA ILE A 87 16.58 -12.34 15.94
C ILE A 87 17.06 -11.51 17.13
N ALA A 88 17.75 -10.40 16.89
CA ALA A 88 18.18 -9.51 17.96
C ALA A 88 16.98 -8.95 18.76
N ILE A 89 15.94 -8.50 18.08
CA ILE A 89 14.69 -8.03 18.71
C ILE A 89 14.01 -9.15 19.51
N LEU A 90 13.93 -10.35 18.96
CA LEU A 90 13.31 -11.49 19.63
C LEU A 90 14.07 -11.87 20.92
N LEU A 91 15.40 -11.88 20.88
CA LEU A 91 16.22 -12.15 22.06
C LEU A 91 16.05 -11.06 23.12
N LEU A 92 16.04 -9.78 22.74
CA LEU A 92 15.77 -8.69 23.66
C LEU A 92 14.38 -8.79 24.27
N TYR A 93 13.37 -9.12 23.46
CA TYR A 93 11.99 -9.30 23.88
C TYR A 93 11.81 -10.44 24.89
N LEU A 94 12.54 -11.55 24.68
CA LEU A 94 12.44 -12.73 25.56
C LEU A 94 13.25 -12.61 26.85
N PHE A 95 14.43 -11.96 26.84
CA PHE A 95 15.40 -12.01 27.93
C PHE A 95 15.68 -10.65 28.59
N ALA A 96 15.32 -9.54 27.98
CA ALA A 96 15.65 -8.22 28.49
C ALA A 96 14.42 -7.35 28.79
N THR A 97 13.58 -7.05 27.81
CA THR A 97 12.45 -6.11 27.97
C THR A 97 11.36 -6.36 26.95
N GLN A 98 10.11 -6.16 27.37
CA GLN A 98 8.92 -6.23 26.51
C GLN A 98 8.35 -4.82 26.20
N GLU A 99 9.17 -3.80 26.37
CA GLU A 99 8.76 -2.41 26.13
C GLU A 99 8.38 -2.13 24.67
N ILE A 100 7.38 -1.32 24.46
CA ILE A 100 6.79 -1.02 23.14
C ILE A 100 7.80 -0.40 22.18
N TRP A 101 8.73 0.43 22.68
CA TRP A 101 9.76 1.05 21.85
C TRP A 101 10.60 0.02 21.08
N LEU A 102 10.78 -1.20 21.63
CA LEU A 102 11.47 -2.30 20.98
C LEU A 102 10.73 -2.71 19.70
N LEU A 103 9.40 -2.78 19.75
CA LEU A 103 8.55 -3.14 18.63
C LEU A 103 8.50 -2.02 17.57
N TYR A 104 8.55 -0.78 18.01
CA TYR A 104 8.67 0.37 17.10
C TYR A 104 9.99 0.35 16.33
N THR A 105 11.10 0.09 17.00
CA THR A 105 12.41 -0.01 16.32
C THR A 105 12.45 -1.21 15.39
N ALA A 106 11.84 -2.34 15.76
CA ALA A 106 11.67 -3.49 14.88
C ALA A 106 10.96 -3.10 13.58
N THR A 107 9.81 -2.45 13.69
CA THR A 107 8.99 -2.03 12.54
C THR A 107 9.74 -1.02 11.65
N ALA A 108 10.37 -0.01 12.23
CA ALA A 108 11.09 1.03 11.50
C ALA A 108 12.26 0.44 10.68
N VAL A 109 13.11 -0.38 11.30
CA VAL A 109 14.27 -0.96 10.62
C VAL A 109 13.83 -1.96 9.53
N LEU A 110 12.82 -2.79 9.81
CA LEU A 110 12.26 -3.67 8.78
C LEU A 110 11.70 -2.88 7.59
N SER A 111 11.01 -1.75 7.83
CA SER A 111 10.50 -0.89 6.77
C SER A 111 11.63 -0.32 5.91
N ILE A 112 12.74 0.11 6.52
CA ILE A 112 13.93 0.59 5.82
C ILE A 112 14.50 -0.52 4.92
N LEU A 113 14.80 -1.68 5.50
CA LEU A 113 15.42 -2.81 4.78
C LEU A 113 14.52 -3.32 3.65
N ASN A 114 13.22 -3.43 3.89
CA ASN A 114 12.23 -3.82 2.87
C ASN A 114 12.11 -2.80 1.73
N THR A 115 12.38 -1.53 1.96
CA THR A 115 12.39 -0.50 0.91
C THR A 115 13.52 -0.75 -0.08
N PHE A 116 14.74 -1.03 0.41
CA PHE A 116 15.89 -1.37 -0.45
C PHE A 116 15.69 -2.71 -1.17
N TYR A 117 15.17 -3.72 -0.47
CA TYR A 117 14.79 -5.01 -1.06
C TYR A 117 13.81 -4.83 -2.23
N SER A 118 12.73 -4.09 -2.02
CA SER A 118 11.68 -3.92 -3.01
C SER A 118 12.17 -3.19 -4.28
N ALA A 119 12.97 -2.14 -4.12
CA ALA A 119 13.59 -1.42 -5.23
C ALA A 119 14.53 -2.32 -6.04
N ALA A 120 15.38 -3.09 -5.35
CA ALA A 120 16.32 -3.99 -6.00
C ALA A 120 15.61 -5.15 -6.72
N VAL A 121 14.58 -5.75 -6.13
CA VAL A 121 13.78 -6.82 -6.74
C VAL A 121 13.11 -6.33 -8.03
N THR A 122 12.41 -5.19 -7.97
CA THR A 122 11.69 -4.66 -9.13
C THR A 122 12.63 -4.43 -10.31
N SER A 123 13.83 -3.92 -10.03
CA SER A 123 14.86 -3.68 -11.05
C SER A 123 15.55 -4.98 -11.53
N ALA A 124 15.53 -6.06 -10.73
CA ALA A 124 16.24 -7.31 -11.02
C ALA A 124 15.42 -8.29 -11.86
N ILE A 125 14.08 -8.21 -11.85
CA ILE A 125 13.19 -9.18 -12.51
C ILE A 125 13.53 -9.30 -14.00
N TYR A 126 13.74 -8.19 -14.71
CA TYR A 126 14.11 -8.20 -16.14
C TYR A 126 15.38 -9.00 -16.40
N ASN A 127 16.43 -8.73 -15.63
CA ASN A 127 17.73 -9.40 -15.80
C ASN A 127 17.71 -10.88 -15.47
N MET A 128 16.75 -11.32 -14.67
CA MET A 128 16.55 -12.70 -14.23
C MET A 128 15.81 -13.56 -15.25
N VAL A 129 14.84 -12.97 -15.99
CA VAL A 129 13.89 -13.73 -16.81
C VAL A 129 13.88 -13.34 -18.30
N GLY A 130 14.43 -12.17 -18.66
CA GLY A 130 14.46 -11.65 -20.04
C GLY A 130 13.11 -11.08 -20.50
N PRO A 131 13.09 -10.49 -21.72
CA PRO A 131 11.91 -9.77 -22.24
C PRO A 131 10.70 -10.69 -22.45
N ASP A 132 10.89 -11.90 -22.97
CA ASP A 132 9.80 -12.80 -23.36
C ASP A 132 8.97 -13.31 -22.17
N THR A 133 9.59 -13.43 -21.00
CA THR A 133 8.94 -13.95 -19.77
C THR A 133 8.72 -12.89 -18.70
N LEU A 134 9.09 -11.63 -18.96
CA LEU A 134 8.95 -10.51 -18.01
C LEU A 134 7.52 -10.31 -17.55
N GLN A 135 6.56 -10.27 -18.48
CA GLN A 135 5.14 -10.09 -18.15
C GLN A 135 4.64 -11.17 -17.19
N LYS A 136 5.01 -12.44 -17.45
CA LYS A 136 4.65 -13.56 -16.59
C LYS A 136 5.26 -13.43 -15.19
N ALA A 137 6.55 -13.08 -15.09
CA ALA A 137 7.24 -12.92 -13.82
C ALA A 137 6.66 -11.75 -13.00
N MET A 138 6.35 -10.61 -13.64
CA MET A 138 5.71 -9.47 -12.99
C MET A 138 4.29 -9.80 -12.52
N SER A 139 3.49 -10.52 -13.31
CA SER A 139 2.14 -10.96 -12.92
C SER A 139 2.19 -11.89 -11.71
N LEU A 140 3.14 -12.84 -11.69
CA LEU A 140 3.33 -13.75 -10.56
C LEU A 140 3.84 -13.02 -9.30
N ASN A 141 4.73 -12.04 -9.46
CA ASN A 141 5.15 -11.18 -8.35
C ASN A 141 3.95 -10.42 -7.76
N GLN A 142 3.10 -9.85 -8.61
CA GLN A 142 1.91 -9.15 -8.15
C GLN A 142 0.90 -10.09 -7.48
N ALA A 143 0.72 -11.30 -8.01
CA ALA A 143 -0.13 -12.33 -7.40
C ALA A 143 0.39 -12.71 -6.00
N ALA A 144 1.70 -12.86 -5.81
CA ALA A 144 2.30 -13.14 -4.50
C ALA A 144 2.01 -12.01 -3.50
N VAL A 145 2.18 -10.74 -3.92
CA VAL A 145 1.88 -9.57 -3.08
C VAL A 145 0.39 -9.51 -2.71
N SER A 146 -0.48 -9.66 -3.70
CA SER A 146 -1.94 -9.59 -3.49
C SER A 146 -2.45 -10.73 -2.62
N SER A 147 -1.97 -11.97 -2.85
CA SER A 147 -2.33 -13.11 -2.01
C SER A 147 -1.89 -12.91 -0.56
N SER A 148 -0.69 -12.38 -0.35
CA SER A 148 -0.17 -12.09 1.00
C SER A 148 -0.94 -10.96 1.68
N ALA A 149 -1.42 -9.97 0.95
CA ALA A 149 -2.26 -8.89 1.48
C ALA A 149 -3.64 -9.40 1.94
N ILE A 150 -4.16 -10.48 1.32
CA ILE A 150 -5.41 -11.13 1.74
C ILE A 150 -5.15 -12.09 2.91
N LEU A 151 -4.18 -13.00 2.74
CA LEU A 151 -3.94 -14.09 3.68
C LEU A 151 -3.24 -13.61 4.97
N GLY A 152 -2.42 -12.56 4.89
CA GLY A 152 -1.67 -12.04 6.04
C GLY A 152 -2.57 -11.64 7.21
N PRO A 153 -3.52 -10.71 7.05
CA PRO A 153 -4.43 -10.33 8.11
C PRO A 153 -5.32 -11.49 8.59
N VAL A 154 -5.81 -12.34 7.68
CA VAL A 154 -6.65 -13.49 8.03
C VAL A 154 -5.86 -14.48 8.90
N LEU A 155 -4.69 -14.92 8.44
CA LEU A 155 -3.83 -15.85 9.19
C LEU A 155 -3.29 -15.20 10.47
N GLY A 156 -2.90 -13.91 10.37
CA GLY A 156 -2.48 -13.11 11.54
C GLY A 156 -3.56 -13.04 12.61
N GLY A 157 -4.81 -12.78 12.23
CA GLY A 157 -5.95 -12.74 13.14
C GLY A 157 -6.30 -14.10 13.76
N VAL A 158 -6.26 -15.19 12.97
CA VAL A 158 -6.46 -16.56 13.48
C VAL A 158 -5.39 -16.92 14.50
N PHE A 159 -4.12 -16.68 14.15
CA PHE A 159 -3.00 -17.09 14.97
C PHE A 159 -2.80 -16.19 16.19
N PHE A 160 -3.18 -14.92 16.12
CA PHE A 160 -3.03 -13.96 17.23
C PHE A 160 -3.80 -14.39 18.49
N GLY A 161 -4.96 -15.04 18.33
CA GLY A 161 -5.72 -15.58 19.47
C GLY A 161 -5.11 -16.86 20.10
N ILE A 162 -4.09 -17.45 19.45
CA ILE A 162 -3.53 -18.76 19.86
C ILE A 162 -2.07 -18.63 20.28
N PHE A 163 -1.28 -17.79 19.61
CA PHE A 163 0.17 -17.71 19.76
C PHE A 163 0.63 -16.38 20.35
N HIS A 164 1.72 -16.44 21.11
CA HIS A 164 2.41 -15.24 21.59
C HIS A 164 3.14 -14.52 20.46
N LEU A 165 3.38 -13.21 20.62
CA LEU A 165 4.05 -12.36 19.61
C LEU A 165 5.39 -12.93 19.15
N SER A 166 6.13 -13.60 20.03
CA SER A 166 7.40 -14.25 19.71
C SER A 166 7.32 -15.26 18.56
N ILE A 167 6.20 -15.97 18.43
CA ILE A 167 5.98 -16.93 17.32
C ILE A 167 5.85 -16.20 15.99
N PHE A 168 5.17 -15.03 15.95
CA PHE A 168 5.07 -14.21 14.75
C PHE A 168 6.45 -13.66 14.31
N MET A 169 7.28 -13.26 15.28
CA MET A 169 8.68 -12.88 15.00
C MET A 169 9.44 -14.05 14.41
N LEU A 170 9.31 -15.25 14.99
CA LEU A 170 9.98 -16.47 14.51
C LEU A 170 9.53 -16.86 13.10
N ILE A 171 8.22 -16.81 12.81
CA ILE A 171 7.68 -17.05 11.45
C ILE A 171 8.32 -16.09 10.44
N ASN A 172 8.42 -14.81 10.79
CA ASN A 172 8.99 -13.80 9.89
C ASN A 172 10.52 -13.96 9.74
N ILE A 173 11.23 -14.32 10.79
CA ILE A 173 12.66 -14.67 10.73
C ILE A 173 12.90 -15.83 9.75
N ILE A 174 12.15 -16.91 9.88
CA ILE A 174 12.23 -18.07 8.98
C ILE A 174 11.91 -17.66 7.55
N ALA A 175 10.89 -16.82 7.36
CA ALA A 175 10.48 -16.31 6.06
C ALA A 175 11.61 -15.53 5.37
N PHE A 176 12.31 -14.64 6.08
CA PHE A 176 13.45 -13.90 5.53
C PHE A 176 14.67 -14.80 5.26
N ILE A 177 14.94 -15.78 6.11
CA ILE A 177 16.02 -16.76 5.88
C ILE A 177 15.74 -17.57 4.60
N VAL A 178 14.51 -18.07 4.43
CA VAL A 178 14.11 -18.80 3.23
C VAL A 178 14.23 -17.92 1.98
N SER A 179 13.76 -16.66 2.06
CA SER A 179 13.90 -15.69 0.97
C SER A 179 15.37 -15.42 0.62
N GLY A 180 16.21 -15.20 1.61
CA GLY A 180 17.66 -15.00 1.42
C GLY A 180 18.34 -16.21 0.78
N ILE A 181 18.04 -17.43 1.24
CA ILE A 181 18.59 -18.67 0.67
C ILE A 181 18.13 -18.86 -0.79
N THR A 182 16.84 -18.68 -1.08
CA THR A 182 16.35 -18.77 -2.47
C THR A 182 16.99 -17.72 -3.35
N SER A 183 17.18 -16.49 -2.86
CA SER A 183 17.85 -15.39 -3.57
C SER A 183 19.32 -15.69 -3.86
N LEU A 184 20.04 -16.42 -2.99
CA LEU A 184 21.41 -16.90 -3.25
C LEU A 184 21.46 -17.81 -4.47
N LEU A 185 20.46 -18.70 -4.63
CA LEU A 185 20.39 -19.72 -5.67
C LEU A 185 19.92 -19.15 -7.04
N ILE A 186 19.34 -17.95 -7.07
CA ILE A 186 18.87 -17.28 -8.30
C ILE A 186 20.05 -16.72 -9.09
N GLN A 187 20.02 -16.91 -10.41
CA GLN A 187 20.95 -16.29 -11.35
C GLN A 187 20.34 -14.97 -11.86
N TYR A 188 20.73 -13.85 -11.24
CA TYR A 188 20.18 -12.52 -11.55
C TYR A 188 20.77 -11.88 -12.82
N ASN A 189 21.81 -12.47 -13.41
CA ASN A 189 22.56 -11.86 -14.53
C ASN A 189 22.37 -12.60 -15.85
N LEU A 190 21.28 -13.39 -16.03
CA LEU A 190 21.05 -14.15 -17.27
C LEU A 190 20.87 -13.25 -18.48
N PHE A 191 20.25 -12.08 -18.30
CA PHE A 191 19.98 -11.09 -19.36
C PHE A 191 20.57 -9.71 -18.99
N ALA A 192 21.61 -9.68 -18.15
CA ALA A 192 22.24 -8.41 -17.80
C ALA A 192 23.03 -7.88 -18.99
N GLU A 193 22.56 -6.81 -19.61
CA GLU A 193 23.35 -6.00 -20.54
C GLU A 193 24.44 -5.24 -19.77
N LYS A 194 25.60 -5.03 -20.42
CA LYS A 194 26.62 -4.11 -19.86
C LYS A 194 25.98 -2.74 -19.72
N LYS A 195 25.77 -2.29 -18.47
CA LYS A 195 25.22 -0.98 -18.19
C LYS A 195 26.09 0.09 -18.85
N GLU A 196 25.54 0.81 -19.81
CA GLU A 196 25.97 2.18 -20.05
C GLU A 196 25.69 2.97 -18.77
N ARG A 197 26.66 3.75 -18.34
CA ARG A 197 26.54 4.55 -17.11
C ARG A 197 25.25 5.38 -17.20
N PRO A 198 24.43 5.45 -16.13
CA PRO A 198 23.28 6.33 -16.13
C PRO A 198 23.74 7.73 -16.56
N GLY A 199 23.01 8.39 -17.45
CA GLY A 199 23.37 9.71 -17.93
C GLY A 199 23.70 10.67 -16.79
N GLU A 200 24.56 11.63 -17.03
CA GLU A 200 25.11 12.60 -16.06
C GLU A 200 24.03 13.42 -15.30
N ASN A 201 22.79 13.39 -15.74
CA ASN A 201 21.67 14.07 -15.12
C ASN A 201 21.20 13.30 -13.88
N GLY A 202 21.59 13.77 -12.70
CA GLY A 202 21.26 13.15 -11.41
C GLY A 202 19.75 13.11 -11.13
N MET A 203 19.31 12.20 -10.25
CA MET A 203 17.93 12.01 -9.78
C MET A 203 17.21 13.32 -9.42
N ILE A 204 17.93 14.31 -8.87
CA ILE A 204 17.39 15.65 -8.54
C ILE A 204 16.94 16.39 -9.81
N TYR A 205 17.65 16.22 -10.92
CA TYR A 205 17.28 16.81 -12.22
C TYR A 205 15.98 16.17 -12.72
N ASP A 206 15.86 14.84 -12.67
CA ASP A 206 14.67 14.12 -13.09
C ASP A 206 13.44 14.49 -12.26
N LEU A 207 13.61 14.63 -10.95
CA LEU A 207 12.56 15.12 -10.05
C LEU A 207 12.15 16.57 -10.39
N LYS A 208 13.11 17.46 -10.60
CA LYS A 208 12.83 18.86 -10.99
C LYS A 208 12.06 18.94 -12.31
N MET A 209 12.45 18.14 -13.30
CA MET A 209 11.77 18.07 -14.59
C MET A 209 10.33 17.55 -14.44
N GLY A 210 10.13 16.49 -13.63
CA GLY A 210 8.79 15.97 -13.34
C GLY A 210 7.91 17.00 -12.62
N VAL A 211 8.43 17.67 -11.60
CA VAL A 211 7.72 18.73 -10.86
C VAL A 211 7.40 19.93 -11.77
N SER A 212 8.35 20.34 -12.62
CA SER A 212 8.13 21.41 -13.58
C SER A 212 7.02 21.06 -14.56
N TYR A 213 7.02 19.84 -15.10
CA TYR A 213 5.97 19.36 -15.98
C TYR A 213 4.59 19.37 -15.28
N VAL A 214 4.49 18.82 -14.06
CA VAL A 214 3.25 18.80 -13.28
C VAL A 214 2.72 20.21 -12.99
N LYS A 215 3.60 21.15 -12.64
CA LYS A 215 3.19 22.57 -12.40
C LYS A 215 2.53 23.21 -13.60
N ASN A 216 3.00 22.87 -14.81
CA ASN A 216 2.51 23.41 -16.06
C ASN A 216 1.29 22.64 -16.65
N GLN A 217 0.86 21.55 -15.97
CA GLN A 217 -0.29 20.73 -16.37
C GLN A 217 -1.41 20.85 -15.32
N PRO A 218 -2.39 21.75 -15.49
CA PRO A 218 -3.43 22.01 -14.49
C PRO A 218 -4.23 20.77 -14.12
N PHE A 219 -4.48 19.88 -15.07
CA PHE A 219 -5.19 18.61 -14.82
C PHE A 219 -4.43 17.71 -13.83
N ILE A 220 -3.17 17.42 -14.12
CA ILE A 220 -2.33 16.52 -13.31
C ILE A 220 -2.11 17.14 -11.91
N LYS A 221 -1.84 18.44 -11.84
CA LYS A 221 -1.68 19.18 -10.58
C LYS A 221 -2.91 19.05 -9.70
N ASN A 222 -4.11 19.31 -10.23
CA ASN A 222 -5.35 19.22 -9.46
C ASN A 222 -5.62 17.79 -9.00
N LEU A 223 -5.33 16.81 -9.84
CA LEU A 223 -5.51 15.40 -9.52
C LEU A 223 -4.59 14.96 -8.38
N ILE A 224 -3.32 15.38 -8.38
CA ILE A 224 -2.38 15.14 -7.28
C ILE A 224 -2.90 15.79 -5.98
N ILE A 225 -3.35 17.04 -6.02
CA ILE A 225 -3.87 17.74 -4.84
C ILE A 225 -5.09 17.03 -4.26
N ILE A 226 -6.03 16.61 -5.11
CA ILE A 226 -7.21 15.84 -4.67
C ILE A 226 -6.76 14.51 -4.06
N SER A 227 -5.83 13.79 -4.69
CA SER A 227 -5.32 12.52 -4.18
C SER A 227 -4.64 12.67 -2.82
N ILE A 228 -3.89 13.73 -2.59
CA ILE A 228 -3.26 14.06 -1.31
C ILE A 228 -4.32 14.17 -0.20
N TRP A 229 -5.36 14.96 -0.43
CA TRP A 229 -6.44 15.14 0.56
C TRP A 229 -7.31 13.90 0.74
N LEU A 230 -7.59 13.16 -0.33
CA LEU A 230 -8.31 11.89 -0.24
C LEU A 230 -7.53 10.87 0.61
N ASN A 231 -6.22 10.72 0.38
CA ASN A 231 -5.39 9.83 1.17
C ASN A 231 -5.26 10.26 2.64
N PHE A 232 -5.21 11.58 2.90
CA PHE A 232 -5.25 12.09 4.27
C PHE A 232 -6.52 11.67 5.01
N TRP A 233 -7.71 11.96 4.44
CA TRP A 233 -8.99 11.61 5.07
C TRP A 233 -9.23 10.10 5.11
N PHE A 234 -8.75 9.37 4.10
CA PHE A 234 -8.84 7.91 4.08
C PHE A 234 -7.97 7.25 5.16
N ALA A 235 -6.93 7.90 5.64
CA ALA A 235 -6.05 7.38 6.69
C ALA A 235 -6.79 7.13 8.02
N VAL A 236 -8.01 7.64 8.19
CA VAL A 236 -8.88 7.27 9.32
C VAL A 236 -9.23 5.78 9.31
N PHE A 237 -9.41 5.16 8.14
CA PHE A 237 -9.88 3.79 8.01
C PHE A 237 -8.92 2.77 8.66
N PRO A 238 -7.62 2.68 8.29
CA PRO A 238 -6.71 1.70 8.89
C PRO A 238 -6.41 1.94 10.37
N VAL A 239 -6.68 3.14 10.91
CA VAL A 239 -6.49 3.44 12.34
C VAL A 239 -7.76 3.15 13.13
N ALA A 240 -8.92 3.58 12.63
CA ALA A 240 -10.18 3.46 13.34
C ALA A 240 -10.79 2.05 13.29
N MET A 241 -10.54 1.29 12.21
CA MET A 241 -11.16 -0.03 12.05
C MET A 241 -10.67 -1.04 13.10
N PRO A 242 -9.36 -1.23 13.36
CA PRO A 242 -8.89 -2.09 14.43
C PRO A 242 -9.39 -1.64 15.82
N TYR A 243 -9.38 -0.34 16.09
CA TYR A 243 -9.89 0.23 17.34
C TYR A 243 -11.40 -0.03 17.52
N LEU A 244 -12.20 0.17 16.46
CA LEU A 244 -13.64 -0.11 16.48
C LEU A 244 -13.93 -1.58 16.76
N VAL A 245 -13.23 -2.48 16.07
CA VAL A 245 -13.49 -3.92 16.16
C VAL A 245 -13.03 -4.50 17.48
N LEU A 246 -11.80 -4.20 17.90
CA LEU A 246 -11.18 -4.81 19.07
C LEU A 246 -11.53 -4.11 20.39
N THR A 247 -11.49 -2.75 20.40
CA THR A 247 -11.65 -1.98 21.63
C THR A 247 -13.09 -1.58 21.89
N VAL A 248 -13.81 -1.10 20.85
CA VAL A 248 -15.18 -0.59 21.02
C VAL A 248 -16.21 -1.72 21.02
N ARG A 249 -16.07 -2.67 20.09
CA ARG A 249 -17.00 -3.80 19.93
C ARG A 249 -16.55 -5.07 20.61
N GLU A 250 -15.32 -5.10 21.15
CA GLU A 250 -14.74 -6.24 21.85
C GLU A 250 -14.81 -7.55 21.02
N MET A 251 -14.69 -7.42 19.70
CA MET A 251 -14.61 -8.57 18.79
C MET A 251 -13.21 -9.17 18.81
N SER A 252 -13.07 -10.43 18.40
CA SER A 252 -11.76 -11.08 18.37
C SER A 252 -10.89 -10.59 17.20
N SER A 253 -9.59 -10.84 17.30
CA SER A 253 -8.60 -10.59 16.25
C SER A 253 -8.92 -11.30 14.92
N LEU A 254 -9.58 -12.47 15.00
CA LEU A 254 -10.07 -13.19 13.82
C LEU A 254 -11.10 -12.36 13.05
N HIS A 255 -12.05 -11.73 13.74
CA HIS A 255 -13.05 -10.88 13.09
C HIS A 255 -12.38 -9.72 12.34
N LEU A 256 -11.38 -9.06 12.96
CA LEU A 256 -10.63 -8.01 12.30
C LEU A 256 -9.85 -8.53 11.09
N GLY A 257 -9.18 -9.68 11.22
CA GLY A 257 -8.45 -10.30 10.12
C GLY A 257 -9.35 -10.60 8.91
N ILE A 258 -10.57 -11.07 9.15
CA ILE A 258 -11.57 -11.32 8.08
C ILE A 258 -12.03 -10.01 7.44
N ILE A 259 -12.26 -8.94 8.24
CA ILE A 259 -12.65 -7.62 7.71
C ILE A 259 -11.54 -7.03 6.84
N GLU A 260 -10.28 -7.09 7.27
CA GLU A 260 -9.15 -6.63 6.46
C GLU A 260 -8.89 -7.51 5.23
N GLY A 261 -9.06 -8.82 5.36
CA GLY A 261 -9.06 -9.75 4.22
C GLY A 261 -10.15 -9.39 3.20
N ALA A 262 -11.35 -9.05 3.66
CA ALA A 262 -12.45 -8.61 2.82
C ALA A 262 -12.12 -7.33 2.02
N PHE A 263 -11.34 -6.40 2.60
CA PHE A 263 -10.85 -5.22 1.87
C PHE A 263 -10.03 -5.62 0.63
N SER A 264 -9.07 -6.52 0.80
CA SER A 264 -8.22 -7.01 -0.29
C SER A 264 -9.02 -7.82 -1.32
N VAL A 265 -9.97 -8.63 -0.87
CA VAL A 265 -10.86 -9.42 -1.74
C VAL A 265 -11.74 -8.50 -2.59
N GLY A 266 -12.31 -7.44 -2.02
CA GLY A 266 -13.13 -6.47 -2.77
C GLY A 266 -12.33 -5.76 -3.86
N MET A 267 -11.09 -5.36 -3.57
CA MET A 267 -10.17 -4.80 -4.57
C MET A 267 -9.90 -5.78 -5.71
N LEU A 268 -9.64 -7.04 -5.38
CA LEU A 268 -9.35 -8.08 -6.37
C LEU A 268 -10.56 -8.36 -7.27
N ILE A 269 -11.74 -8.59 -6.68
CA ILE A 269 -12.96 -8.86 -7.42
C ILE A 269 -13.27 -7.72 -8.38
N MET A 270 -13.22 -6.47 -7.90
CA MET A 270 -13.53 -5.31 -8.74
C MET A 270 -12.49 -5.09 -9.84
N SER A 271 -11.21 -5.35 -9.58
CA SER A 271 -10.16 -5.29 -10.61
C SER A 271 -10.42 -6.29 -11.74
N VAL A 272 -10.82 -7.52 -11.39
CA VAL A 272 -11.20 -8.55 -12.38
C VAL A 272 -12.44 -8.15 -13.16
N VAL A 273 -13.49 -7.64 -12.48
CA VAL A 273 -14.72 -7.18 -13.12
C VAL A 273 -14.44 -6.05 -14.11
N LEU A 274 -13.60 -5.08 -13.73
CA LEU A 274 -13.26 -3.95 -14.59
C LEU A 274 -12.37 -4.38 -15.76
N SER A 275 -11.49 -5.36 -15.59
CA SER A 275 -10.67 -5.90 -16.69
C SER A 275 -11.49 -6.61 -17.77
N ALA A 276 -12.63 -7.21 -17.40
CA ALA A 276 -13.55 -7.88 -18.32
C ALA A 276 -14.56 -6.94 -19.00
N ARG A 277 -14.61 -5.66 -18.58
CA ARG A 277 -15.55 -4.67 -19.13
C ARG A 277 -14.84 -3.71 -20.08
N PRO A 278 -15.55 -3.15 -21.08
CA PRO A 278 -15.01 -2.08 -21.91
C PRO A 278 -14.71 -0.84 -21.05
N GLU A 279 -13.79 -0.03 -21.53
CA GLU A 279 -13.41 1.22 -20.86
C GLU A 279 -14.63 2.12 -20.58
N VAL A 280 -14.66 2.69 -19.39
CA VAL A 280 -15.77 3.55 -18.94
C VAL A 280 -15.87 4.79 -19.82
N LYS A 281 -17.03 5.01 -20.46
CA LYS A 281 -17.25 6.12 -21.38
C LYS A 281 -17.33 7.49 -20.70
N ARG A 282 -17.87 7.55 -19.46
CA ARG A 282 -18.03 8.79 -18.67
C ARG A 282 -17.19 8.74 -17.41
N LYS A 283 -15.89 8.90 -17.57
CA LYS A 283 -14.92 8.77 -16.47
C LYS A 283 -15.18 9.79 -15.37
N GLU A 284 -15.60 11.02 -15.74
CA GLU A 284 -15.95 12.06 -14.76
C GLU A 284 -17.06 11.60 -13.82
N VAL A 285 -18.15 11.04 -14.37
CA VAL A 285 -19.30 10.56 -13.56
C VAL A 285 -18.85 9.41 -12.63
N THR A 286 -18.03 8.50 -13.14
CA THR A 286 -17.55 7.35 -12.39
C THR A 286 -16.61 7.79 -11.26
N ILE A 287 -15.67 8.69 -11.51
CA ILE A 287 -14.73 9.18 -10.50
C ILE A 287 -15.48 9.97 -9.42
N PHE A 288 -16.29 10.95 -9.79
CA PHE A 288 -17.03 11.76 -8.82
C PHE A 288 -18.07 10.95 -8.04
N GLY A 289 -18.85 10.11 -8.73
CA GLY A 289 -19.83 9.22 -8.09
C GLY A 289 -19.17 8.21 -7.17
N GLY A 290 -18.01 7.67 -7.56
CA GLY A 290 -17.22 6.76 -6.73
C GLY A 290 -16.70 7.44 -5.46
N VAL A 291 -16.13 8.65 -5.56
CA VAL A 291 -15.66 9.39 -4.37
C VAL A 291 -16.83 9.77 -3.45
N MET A 292 -18.00 10.14 -4.00
CA MET A 292 -19.21 10.37 -3.19
C MET A 292 -19.67 9.10 -2.49
N ALA A 293 -19.66 7.95 -3.18
CA ALA A 293 -19.96 6.67 -2.56
C ALA A 293 -18.95 6.29 -1.45
N MET A 294 -17.65 6.52 -1.68
CA MET A 294 -16.61 6.34 -0.65
C MET A 294 -16.89 7.19 0.58
N SER A 295 -17.24 8.46 0.41
CA SER A 295 -17.54 9.37 1.53
C SER A 295 -18.70 8.86 2.38
N LEU A 296 -19.76 8.38 1.75
CA LEU A 296 -20.92 7.81 2.42
C LEU A 296 -20.55 6.49 3.16
N ILE A 297 -19.84 5.60 2.49
CA ILE A 297 -19.44 4.32 3.09
C ILE A 297 -18.54 4.53 4.30
N ILE A 298 -17.57 5.45 4.24
CA ILE A 298 -16.69 5.79 5.37
C ILE A 298 -17.54 6.31 6.54
N ALA A 299 -18.51 7.19 6.31
CA ALA A 299 -19.40 7.66 7.35
C ALA A 299 -20.23 6.52 7.97
N LEU A 300 -20.77 5.62 7.15
CA LEU A 300 -21.57 4.46 7.60
C LEU A 300 -20.74 3.43 8.38
N LEU A 301 -19.44 3.29 8.09
CA LEU A 301 -18.55 2.43 8.86
C LEU A 301 -18.40 2.84 10.34
N GLY A 302 -18.76 4.07 10.69
CA GLY A 302 -18.84 4.53 12.08
C GLY A 302 -20.10 4.08 12.83
N LEU A 303 -21.16 3.63 12.14
CA LEU A 303 -22.44 3.26 12.75
C LEU A 303 -22.35 2.23 13.89
N PRO A 304 -21.47 1.21 13.86
CA PRO A 304 -21.34 0.28 14.97
C PRO A 304 -21.00 0.93 16.31
N ASN A 305 -20.43 2.12 16.34
CA ASN A 305 -20.15 2.90 17.54
C ASN A 305 -21.23 3.97 17.85
N PHE A 306 -22.27 4.08 17.04
CA PHE A 306 -23.35 5.05 17.30
C PHE A 306 -24.15 4.64 18.54
N PRO A 307 -24.43 5.56 19.49
CA PRO A 307 -25.07 5.20 20.78
C PRO A 307 -26.36 4.43 20.64
N GLY A 308 -27.22 4.78 19.67
CA GLY A 308 -28.49 4.08 19.41
C GLY A 308 -28.35 2.69 18.80
N LEU A 309 -27.17 2.31 18.31
CA LEU A 309 -26.90 1.01 17.67
C LEU A 309 -25.92 0.14 18.47
N MET A 310 -25.42 0.62 19.62
CA MET A 310 -24.49 -0.13 20.47
C MET A 310 -25.10 -1.42 21.03
N SER A 311 -26.41 -1.47 21.24
CA SER A 311 -27.15 -2.65 21.71
C SER A 311 -27.30 -3.75 20.67
N ILE A 312 -27.03 -3.46 19.40
CA ILE A 312 -27.11 -4.46 18.31
C ILE A 312 -25.97 -5.47 18.45
N SER A 313 -26.32 -6.76 18.39
CA SER A 313 -25.37 -7.85 18.52
C SER A 313 -24.26 -7.80 17.46
N ASN A 314 -23.06 -8.23 17.85
CA ASN A 314 -21.92 -8.39 16.97
C ASN A 314 -22.19 -9.38 15.82
N SER A 315 -23.11 -10.34 16.00
CA SER A 315 -23.54 -11.25 14.91
C SER A 315 -24.18 -10.53 13.71
N ILE A 316 -24.72 -9.32 13.93
CA ILE A 316 -25.28 -8.47 12.87
C ILE A 316 -24.23 -7.46 12.39
N MET A 317 -23.47 -6.88 13.36
CA MET A 317 -22.48 -5.84 13.01
C MET A 317 -21.27 -6.38 12.25
N PHE A 318 -20.86 -7.61 12.50
CA PHE A 318 -19.76 -8.23 11.80
C PHE A 318 -20.01 -8.39 10.27
N PRO A 319 -21.09 -9.05 9.81
CA PRO A 319 -21.39 -9.11 8.38
C PRO A 319 -21.67 -7.72 7.76
N PHE A 320 -22.22 -6.77 8.51
CA PHE A 320 -22.35 -5.38 8.07
C PHE A 320 -20.99 -4.75 7.77
N LEU A 321 -20.01 -4.88 8.68
CA LEU A 321 -18.67 -4.37 8.48
C LEU A 321 -17.98 -5.02 7.27
N ILE A 322 -18.08 -6.34 7.12
CA ILE A 322 -17.57 -7.05 5.95
C ILE A 322 -18.17 -6.48 4.66
N GLY A 323 -19.50 -6.35 4.60
CA GLY A 323 -20.20 -5.83 3.42
C GLY A 323 -19.78 -4.39 3.08
N MET A 324 -19.67 -3.52 4.08
CA MET A 324 -19.25 -2.13 3.88
C MET A 324 -17.79 -2.03 3.44
N VAL A 325 -16.90 -2.86 3.98
CA VAL A 325 -15.48 -2.87 3.61
C VAL A 325 -15.26 -3.44 2.21
N LEU A 326 -15.96 -4.51 1.85
CA LEU A 326 -15.99 -5.02 0.47
C LEU A 326 -16.46 -3.95 -0.52
N LEU A 327 -17.51 -3.22 -0.16
CA LEU A 327 -18.07 -2.15 -0.99
C LEU A 327 -17.08 -0.98 -1.11
N LEU A 328 -16.48 -0.56 -0.01
CA LEU A 328 -15.47 0.50 0.03
C LEU A 328 -14.29 0.19 -0.89
N SER A 329 -13.70 -0.98 -0.73
CA SER A 329 -12.53 -1.39 -1.51
C SER A 329 -12.87 -1.57 -3.00
N SER A 330 -14.07 -2.05 -3.31
CA SER A 330 -14.59 -2.14 -4.69
C SER A 330 -14.73 -0.75 -5.32
N VAL A 331 -15.30 0.20 -4.60
CA VAL A 331 -15.47 1.58 -5.08
C VAL A 331 -14.12 2.27 -5.26
N ILE A 332 -13.15 2.01 -4.39
CA ILE A 332 -11.76 2.49 -4.56
C ILE A 332 -11.19 2.05 -5.92
N MET A 333 -11.39 0.81 -6.33
CA MET A 333 -10.92 0.33 -7.64
C MET A 333 -11.66 0.98 -8.81
N VAL A 334 -12.98 1.20 -8.66
CA VAL A 334 -13.80 1.91 -9.66
C VAL A 334 -13.32 3.34 -9.88
N VAL A 335 -12.73 3.98 -8.88
CA VAL A 335 -12.13 5.32 -8.98
C VAL A 335 -10.70 5.26 -9.50
N ASN A 336 -9.86 4.41 -8.92
CA ASN A 336 -8.42 4.39 -9.18
C ASN A 336 -8.07 3.96 -10.61
N ILE A 337 -8.75 2.94 -11.16
CA ILE A 337 -8.43 2.43 -12.50
C ILE A 337 -8.67 3.49 -13.59
N PRO A 338 -9.85 4.16 -13.68
CA PRO A 338 -10.04 5.24 -14.66
C PRO A 338 -9.08 6.42 -14.45
N VAL A 339 -8.75 6.78 -13.21
CA VAL A 339 -7.78 7.84 -12.91
C VAL A 339 -6.40 7.49 -13.47
N MET A 340 -5.92 6.25 -13.26
CA MET A 340 -4.65 5.78 -13.79
C MET A 340 -4.63 5.75 -15.32
N VAL A 341 -5.72 5.33 -15.95
CA VAL A 341 -5.85 5.32 -17.42
C VAL A 341 -5.80 6.75 -17.99
N LEU A 342 -6.53 7.70 -17.38
CA LEU A 342 -6.49 9.11 -17.78
C LEU A 342 -5.10 9.72 -17.68
N LEU A 343 -4.40 9.44 -16.58
CA LEU A 343 -3.01 9.92 -16.39
C LEU A 343 -2.05 9.35 -17.42
N GLN A 344 -2.14 8.04 -17.69
CA GLN A 344 -1.28 7.38 -18.65
C GLN A 344 -1.52 7.88 -20.08
N LYS A 345 -2.79 8.07 -20.48
CA LYS A 345 -3.16 8.62 -21.79
C LYS A 345 -2.82 10.10 -21.93
N GLY A 346 -3.02 10.87 -20.85
CA GLY A 346 -2.78 12.32 -20.83
C GLY A 346 -1.31 12.74 -20.71
N THR A 347 -0.40 11.79 -20.41
CA THR A 347 1.01 12.08 -20.16
C THR A 347 1.91 11.51 -21.29
N PRO A 348 2.74 12.34 -21.97
CA PRO A 348 3.70 11.86 -22.95
C PRO A 348 4.65 10.82 -22.37
N ASP A 349 5.12 9.88 -23.20
CA ASP A 349 5.96 8.75 -22.79
C ASP A 349 7.22 9.19 -22.02
N ALA A 350 7.86 10.29 -22.47
CA ALA A 350 9.05 10.86 -21.85
C ALA A 350 8.87 11.31 -20.39
N TYR A 351 7.63 11.63 -19.97
CA TYR A 351 7.32 12.14 -18.63
C TYR A 351 6.47 11.16 -17.81
N ARG A 352 5.94 10.09 -18.43
CA ARG A 352 4.97 9.17 -17.79
C ARG A 352 5.48 8.58 -16.48
N GLY A 353 6.70 8.03 -16.47
CA GLY A 353 7.28 7.46 -15.25
C GLY A 353 7.45 8.50 -14.13
N ARG A 354 7.91 9.71 -14.46
CA ARG A 354 8.11 10.80 -13.50
C ARG A 354 6.79 11.30 -12.92
N VAL A 355 5.76 11.46 -13.75
CA VAL A 355 4.41 11.87 -13.30
C VAL A 355 3.78 10.81 -12.41
N MET A 356 3.88 9.52 -12.78
CA MET A 356 3.34 8.42 -11.97
C MET A 356 4.03 8.33 -10.61
N SER A 357 5.35 8.44 -10.56
CA SER A 357 6.11 8.45 -9.31
C SER A 357 5.74 9.65 -8.43
N LEU A 358 5.59 10.85 -9.01
CA LEU A 358 5.17 12.04 -8.27
C LEU A 358 3.73 11.93 -7.74
N LEU A 359 2.82 11.32 -8.51
CA LEU A 359 1.46 11.06 -8.05
C LEU A 359 1.46 10.10 -6.86
N GLU A 360 2.16 8.97 -6.98
CA GLU A 360 2.21 7.96 -5.93
C GLU A 360 2.86 8.49 -4.64
N THR A 361 4.00 9.17 -4.77
CA THR A 361 4.69 9.78 -3.64
C THR A 361 3.86 10.92 -3.03
N GLY A 362 3.30 11.79 -3.88
CA GLY A 362 2.47 12.91 -3.43
C GLY A 362 1.20 12.44 -2.74
N ALA A 363 0.48 11.47 -3.34
CA ALA A 363 -0.73 10.89 -2.74
C ALA A 363 -0.45 10.25 -1.38
N SER A 364 0.69 9.55 -1.24
CA SER A 364 1.06 8.86 0.00
C SER A 364 1.67 9.77 1.06
N ALA A 365 2.17 10.96 0.69
CA ALA A 365 2.94 11.83 1.58
C ALA A 365 2.14 12.30 2.82
N MET A 366 0.83 12.50 2.69
CA MET A 366 -0.03 12.95 3.79
C MET A 366 -0.58 11.80 4.65
N THR A 367 -0.45 10.56 4.22
CA THR A 367 -0.98 9.40 4.94
C THR A 367 -0.39 9.26 6.36
N PRO A 368 0.95 9.39 6.59
CA PRO A 368 1.51 9.33 7.92
C PRO A 368 1.00 10.44 8.86
N LEU A 369 0.79 11.64 8.32
CA LEU A 369 0.19 12.74 9.09
C LEU A 369 -1.27 12.44 9.46
N GLY A 370 -2.01 11.81 8.54
CA GLY A 370 -3.35 11.29 8.80
C GLY A 370 -3.35 10.26 9.93
N PHE A 371 -2.41 9.33 9.95
CA PHE A 371 -2.30 8.32 11.02
C PHE A 371 -2.13 8.96 12.40
N ILE A 372 -1.21 9.93 12.55
CA ILE A 372 -1.02 10.67 13.81
C ILE A 372 -2.30 11.41 14.19
N PHE A 373 -2.85 12.17 13.25
CA PHE A 373 -4.00 13.02 13.50
C PHE A 373 -5.22 12.19 13.94
N PHE A 374 -5.53 11.12 13.23
CA PHE A 374 -6.67 10.27 13.56
C PHE A 374 -6.43 9.37 14.78
N GLY A 375 -5.18 8.89 14.97
CA GLY A 375 -4.81 8.15 16.17
C GLY A 375 -5.03 8.98 17.44
N PHE A 376 -4.60 10.25 17.42
CA PHE A 376 -4.82 11.18 18.53
C PHE A 376 -6.31 11.55 18.73
N LEU A 377 -7.04 11.75 17.65
CA LEU A 377 -8.47 12.10 17.74
C LEU A 377 -9.33 10.95 18.24
N LEU A 378 -8.99 9.69 17.92
CA LEU A 378 -9.72 8.52 18.42
C LEU A 378 -9.63 8.34 19.93
N GLU A 379 -8.60 8.87 20.58
CA GLU A 379 -8.51 8.88 22.05
C GLU A 379 -9.48 9.88 22.71
N LYS A 380 -9.98 10.86 21.93
CA LYS A 380 -10.82 11.96 22.43
C LYS A 380 -12.24 11.94 21.88
N LEU A 381 -12.45 11.37 20.73
CA LEU A 381 -13.72 11.40 20.02
C LEU A 381 -14.22 9.98 19.72
N PRO A 382 -15.52 9.73 19.84
CA PRO A 382 -16.11 8.47 19.41
C PRO A 382 -15.87 8.20 17.93
N VAL A 383 -15.65 6.92 17.57
CA VAL A 383 -15.35 6.47 16.19
C VAL A 383 -16.40 6.97 15.19
N TRP A 384 -17.69 6.95 15.56
CA TRP A 384 -18.77 7.36 14.66
C TRP A 384 -18.70 8.85 14.28
N ILE A 385 -18.33 9.73 15.21
CA ILE A 385 -18.14 11.17 14.91
C ILE A 385 -16.99 11.35 13.96
N LEU A 386 -15.88 10.66 14.22
CA LEU A 386 -14.67 10.80 13.41
C LEU A 386 -14.89 10.28 11.99
N MET A 387 -15.50 9.10 11.83
CA MET A 387 -15.82 8.52 10.53
C MET A 387 -16.83 9.39 9.76
N ALA A 388 -17.88 9.89 10.43
CA ALA A 388 -18.83 10.80 9.80
C ALA A 388 -18.19 12.11 9.37
N ALA A 389 -17.32 12.70 10.20
CA ALA A 389 -16.59 13.92 9.86
C ALA A 389 -15.67 13.69 8.66
N CYS A 390 -14.93 12.59 8.62
CA CYS A 390 -14.07 12.25 7.48
C CYS A 390 -14.87 12.06 6.18
N GLY A 391 -15.97 11.30 6.24
CA GLY A 391 -16.88 11.16 5.12
C GLY A 391 -17.41 12.52 4.66
N GLY A 392 -17.86 13.38 5.60
CA GLY A 392 -18.29 14.74 5.32
C GLY A 392 -17.23 15.61 4.65
N CYS A 393 -15.98 15.57 5.14
CA CYS A 393 -14.85 16.30 4.53
C CYS A 393 -14.54 15.83 3.11
N ILE A 394 -14.57 14.51 2.86
CA ILE A 394 -14.40 13.95 1.51
C ILE A 394 -15.54 14.43 0.60
N LEU A 395 -16.77 14.44 1.09
CA LEU A 395 -17.94 14.92 0.33
C LEU A 395 -17.80 16.40 -0.02
N VAL A 396 -17.44 17.24 0.94
CA VAL A 396 -17.21 18.68 0.71
C VAL A 396 -16.08 18.90 -0.29
N LEU A 397 -14.99 18.18 -0.17
CA LEU A 397 -13.86 18.23 -1.10
C LEU A 397 -14.33 17.97 -2.55
N ILE A 398 -15.08 16.90 -2.76
CA ILE A 398 -15.51 16.52 -4.11
C ILE A 398 -16.58 17.47 -4.66
N LEU A 399 -17.53 17.93 -3.83
CA LEU A 399 -18.54 18.90 -4.23
C LEU A 399 -17.91 20.24 -4.64
N TYR A 400 -16.88 20.70 -3.91
CA TYR A 400 -16.11 21.90 -4.27
C TYR A 400 -15.49 21.77 -5.66
N HIS A 401 -14.91 20.61 -5.99
CA HIS A 401 -14.31 20.37 -7.31
C HIS A 401 -15.37 20.18 -8.42
N LEU A 402 -16.54 19.63 -8.08
CA LEU A 402 -17.69 19.56 -9.01
C LEU A 402 -18.22 20.94 -9.40
N GLN A 403 -18.26 21.89 -8.47
CA GLN A 403 -18.69 23.26 -8.76
C GLN A 403 -17.72 24.00 -9.68
N LYS A 404 -16.43 23.62 -9.67
CA LYS A 404 -15.44 24.15 -10.61
C LYS A 404 -15.56 23.46 -11.97
N ARG A 405 -16.41 24.00 -12.86
CA ARG A 405 -16.60 23.52 -14.24
C ARG A 405 -15.29 23.26 -14.99
N THR A 406 -14.25 24.04 -14.68
CA THR A 406 -12.89 23.91 -15.22
C THR A 406 -12.29 22.51 -15.00
N PHE A 407 -12.51 21.89 -13.82
CA PHE A 407 -11.95 20.58 -13.55
C PHE A 407 -12.67 19.45 -14.33
N ILE A 408 -14.00 19.58 -14.49
CA ILE A 408 -14.78 18.64 -15.32
C ILE A 408 -14.37 18.74 -16.79
N GLN A 409 -14.15 19.96 -17.28
CA GLN A 409 -13.65 20.18 -18.64
C GLN A 409 -12.26 19.59 -18.83
N LEU A 410 -11.34 19.80 -17.89
CA LEU A 410 -9.99 19.21 -17.92
C LEU A 410 -10.02 17.67 -17.93
N LEU A 411 -10.97 17.03 -17.22
CA LEU A 411 -11.18 15.58 -17.25
C LEU A 411 -11.64 15.10 -18.63
N ARG A 412 -12.56 15.84 -19.27
CA ARG A 412 -13.06 15.52 -20.61
C ARG A 412 -11.99 15.71 -21.69
N ASP A 413 -11.24 16.80 -21.59
CA ASP A 413 -10.15 17.11 -22.52
C ASP A 413 -9.00 16.08 -22.42
N ALA A 414 -8.72 15.57 -21.23
CA ALA A 414 -7.73 14.53 -21.02
C ALA A 414 -8.16 13.14 -21.57
N ASP A 415 -9.47 12.93 -21.77
CA ASP A 415 -10.01 11.69 -22.35
C ASP A 415 -10.10 11.70 -23.88
N GLN A 416 -9.99 12.88 -24.51
CA GLN A 416 -9.94 12.97 -25.97
C GLN A 416 -8.56 12.56 -26.50
N PRO A 417 -8.49 11.76 -27.58
CA PRO A 417 -7.20 11.47 -28.22
C PRO A 417 -6.60 12.82 -28.66
N LYS A 418 -5.43 13.15 -28.14
CA LYS A 418 -4.67 14.31 -28.61
C LYS A 418 -4.40 14.06 -30.10
N THR A 419 -5.11 14.74 -30.98
CA THR A 419 -4.68 14.95 -32.36
C THR A 419 -3.25 15.45 -32.29
N GLU A 420 -2.33 14.76 -32.96
CA GLU A 420 -0.90 15.08 -33.03
C GLU A 420 -0.75 16.59 -33.24
N ILE A 421 -0.29 17.29 -32.21
CA ILE A 421 0.19 18.66 -32.40
C ILE A 421 1.50 18.49 -33.16
N SER A 422 1.45 18.77 -34.44
CA SER A 422 2.66 18.93 -35.27
C SER A 422 3.63 19.83 -34.52
N PRO A 423 4.92 19.48 -34.43
CA PRO A 423 5.93 20.36 -33.84
C PRO A 423 5.95 21.62 -34.69
N GLN A 424 5.43 22.71 -34.14
CA GLN A 424 5.76 24.02 -34.69
C GLN A 424 7.23 24.28 -34.37
N VAL A 425 8.01 24.36 -35.44
CA VAL A 425 9.42 24.69 -35.59
C VAL A 425 9.79 25.95 -34.79
#